data_2f1076f901e8994063ccaa3cd85afdcd
#
_entry.id   2f1076f901e8994063ccaa3cd85afdcd
#
_cell.length_a   1.000
_cell.length_b   1.000
_cell.length_c   1.000
_cell.angle_alpha   90.00
_cell.angle_beta   90.00
_cell.angle_gamma   90.00
#
_symmetry.space_group_name_H-M   'P 1'
#
loop_
_entity.id
_entity.type
_entity.pdbx_description
1 polymer ?
#
loop_
_entity_poly.entity_id
_entity_poly.type
_entity_poly.pdbx_seq_one_letter_code
_entity_poly.pdbx_strand_id
1 'polypeptide(L)'
;MKESQTTTHPMLLNLQRIKEEGIVVLDDVRGLPTVDKPFVSPDYVICIGHKGHIQLMYDDQPDFSEKYTVGVIFPNHSVSMVNKTDDYLATLIVVDASVLDDPMLQIINQMRYRYEPHPCVKLDRHEYKMITEVVEGMLEIKRIELSESRMLTTRLLEFLLRLLCQYRKRKLKEYSVDKRVSMQFYSDLTQHFRKHHDVGFYAERACLTPKYFSAVVKQETGHNAAYWIRVKIIAEAKMLLHVRHDLSLKVIADMLGFGEQASFSRYFKRETGLSPTEFRELE
;
A
#
# COMPACT_ATOMS: atom_id res chain seq x y z
N MET A 1 20.09 34.03 -12.02
CA MET A 1 20.29 32.77 -11.28
C MET A 1 19.07 32.58 -10.40
N LYS A 2 18.13 31.73 -10.82
CA LYS A 2 16.98 31.34 -9.98
C LYS A 2 17.42 30.07 -9.23
N GLU A 3 17.57 30.19 -7.94
CA GLU A 3 17.77 29.04 -7.06
C GLU A 3 16.58 28.06 -7.24
N SER A 4 16.87 26.87 -7.72
CA SER A 4 15.93 25.75 -7.71
C SER A 4 15.73 25.36 -6.25
N GLN A 5 14.67 25.86 -5.64
CA GLN A 5 14.15 25.30 -4.40
C GLN A 5 13.77 23.84 -4.69
N THR A 6 14.66 22.94 -4.34
CA THR A 6 14.37 21.50 -4.21
C THR A 6 13.36 21.39 -3.06
N THR A 7 12.09 21.40 -3.39
CA THR A 7 11.00 21.16 -2.43
C THR A 7 11.10 19.71 -1.98
N THR A 8 11.91 19.47 -0.97
CA THR A 8 11.97 18.17 -0.29
C THR A 8 10.58 17.91 0.30
N HIS A 9 9.93 16.85 -0.15
CA HIS A 9 8.56 16.53 0.27
C HIS A 9 8.51 16.34 1.79
N PRO A 10 7.48 16.83 2.52
CA PRO A 10 7.39 16.75 3.98
C PRO A 10 7.59 15.33 4.55
N MET A 11 7.23 14.28 3.81
CA MET A 11 7.47 12.90 4.20
C MET A 11 8.96 12.52 4.23
N LEU A 12 9.80 13.10 3.34
CA LEU A 12 11.23 12.82 3.29
C LEU A 12 12.01 13.59 4.38
N LEU A 13 11.51 14.76 4.82
CA LEU A 13 12.14 15.59 5.86
C LEU A 13 12.03 15.00 7.27
N ASN A 14 11.22 13.96 7.49
CA ASN A 14 10.89 13.45 8.82
C ASN A 14 11.41 12.04 9.12
N LEU A 15 12.27 11.43 8.29
CA LEU A 15 12.79 10.07 8.53
C LEU A 15 13.54 9.96 9.87
N GLN A 16 14.34 10.95 10.24
CA GLN A 16 15.03 10.96 11.53
C GLN A 16 14.03 11.07 12.68
N ARG A 17 13.07 11.97 12.57
CA ARG A 17 12.01 12.18 13.56
C ARG A 17 11.14 10.92 13.74
N ILE A 18 10.85 10.18 12.67
CA ILE A 18 10.09 8.92 12.74
C ILE A 18 10.85 7.88 13.57
N LYS A 19 12.16 7.77 13.37
CA LYS A 19 13.00 6.86 14.17
C LYS A 19 13.08 7.24 15.65
N GLU A 20 13.07 8.53 15.96
CA GLU A 20 13.13 9.02 17.33
C GLU A 20 11.79 8.91 18.06
N GLU A 21 10.70 9.35 17.41
CA GLU A 21 9.37 9.40 18.02
C GLU A 21 8.58 8.10 17.85
N GLY A 22 8.84 7.35 16.76
CA GLY A 22 8.14 6.13 16.38
C GLY A 22 6.76 6.36 15.75
N ILE A 23 6.05 7.43 16.13
CA ILE A 23 4.76 7.86 15.57
C ILE A 23 4.83 9.35 15.29
N VAL A 24 4.64 9.74 14.04
CA VAL A 24 4.62 11.15 13.61
C VAL A 24 3.28 11.48 12.95
N VAL A 25 2.61 12.50 13.48
CA VAL A 25 1.40 13.05 12.87
C VAL A 25 1.79 14.30 12.08
N LEU A 26 1.51 14.30 10.78
CA LEU A 26 1.72 15.40 9.86
C LEU A 26 0.36 15.96 9.49
N ASP A 27 0.04 17.10 10.02
CA ASP A 27 -1.17 17.84 9.68
C ASP A 27 -0.95 18.77 8.48
N ASP A 28 -2.02 19.24 7.86
CA ASP A 28 -1.99 20.19 6.73
C ASP A 28 -1.20 19.69 5.49
N VAL A 29 -1.26 18.39 5.19
CA VAL A 29 -0.62 17.81 4.02
C VAL A 29 -1.43 18.14 2.75
N ARG A 30 -0.80 18.81 1.78
CA ARG A 30 -1.46 19.34 0.57
C ARG A 30 -1.10 18.59 -0.72
N GLY A 31 -0.47 17.44 -0.61
CA GLY A 31 -0.11 16.62 -1.77
C GLY A 31 0.80 15.46 -1.39
N LEU A 32 1.06 14.62 -2.37
CA LEU A 32 1.96 13.46 -2.30
C LEU A 32 3.01 13.56 -3.42
N PRO A 33 4.06 12.75 -3.40
CA PRO A 33 5.01 12.65 -4.52
C PRO A 33 4.30 12.37 -5.85
N THR A 34 4.83 12.90 -6.95
CA THR A 34 4.26 12.76 -8.30
C THR A 34 4.58 11.40 -8.92
N VAL A 35 3.86 11.06 -10.01
CA VAL A 35 4.09 9.81 -10.76
C VAL A 35 5.51 9.66 -11.29
N ASP A 36 6.18 10.76 -11.62
CA ASP A 36 7.58 10.77 -12.09
C ASP A 36 8.59 10.42 -11.01
N LYS A 37 8.21 10.58 -9.74
CA LYS A 37 9.02 10.29 -8.57
C LYS A 37 8.14 9.64 -7.48
N PRO A 38 7.74 8.39 -7.67
CA PRO A 38 6.92 7.69 -6.69
C PRO A 38 7.67 7.59 -5.35
N PHE A 39 6.91 7.59 -4.28
CA PHE A 39 7.44 7.40 -2.93
C PHE A 39 7.20 5.96 -2.47
N VAL A 40 8.25 5.34 -2.00
CA VAL A 40 8.15 4.03 -1.32
C VAL A 40 8.45 4.26 0.15
N SER A 41 7.46 4.09 1.01
CA SER A 41 7.63 4.24 2.45
C SER A 41 8.20 2.97 3.06
N PRO A 42 9.25 3.05 3.91
CA PRO A 42 9.63 1.93 4.76
C PRO A 42 8.67 1.73 5.94
N ASP A 43 7.83 2.73 6.22
CA ASP A 43 6.95 2.82 7.37
C ASP A 43 5.49 2.68 6.97
N TYR A 44 4.61 2.37 7.93
CA TYR A 44 3.18 2.43 7.74
C TYR A 44 2.72 3.89 7.67
N VAL A 45 1.80 4.19 6.74
CA VAL A 45 1.21 5.53 6.65
C VAL A 45 -0.31 5.43 6.64
N ILE A 46 -0.94 6.14 7.58
CA ILE A 46 -2.40 6.32 7.58
C ILE A 46 -2.69 7.72 7.04
N CYS A 47 -3.44 7.81 5.96
CA CYS A 47 -3.82 9.07 5.32
C CYS A 47 -5.31 9.34 5.56
N ILE A 48 -5.64 10.53 6.05
CA ILE A 48 -7.01 10.96 6.34
C ILE A 48 -7.33 12.19 5.50
N GLY A 49 -8.25 12.06 4.53
CA GLY A 49 -8.66 13.13 3.64
C GLY A 49 -9.68 14.08 4.30
N HIS A 50 -9.39 15.39 4.30
CA HIS A 50 -10.22 16.42 4.91
C HIS A 50 -10.98 17.29 3.90
N LYS A 51 -10.32 17.65 2.79
CA LYS A 51 -10.86 18.48 1.72
C LYS A 51 -10.30 18.09 0.37
N GLY A 52 -10.98 18.55 -0.67
CA GLY A 52 -10.55 18.35 -2.04
C GLY A 52 -10.54 16.90 -2.46
N HIS A 53 -9.82 16.64 -3.52
CA HIS A 53 -9.69 15.32 -4.14
C HIS A 53 -8.27 15.14 -4.65
N ILE A 54 -7.71 13.95 -4.46
CA ILE A 54 -6.45 13.51 -5.04
C ILE A 54 -6.63 12.15 -5.70
N GLN A 55 -6.17 12.05 -6.93
CA GLN A 55 -6.00 10.80 -7.64
C GLN A 55 -4.58 10.31 -7.44
N LEU A 56 -4.42 9.09 -7.01
CA LEU A 56 -3.12 8.49 -6.73
C LEU A 56 -2.97 7.13 -7.42
N MET A 57 -1.73 6.68 -7.52
CA MET A 57 -1.38 5.31 -7.88
C MET A 57 -0.79 4.64 -6.65
N TYR A 58 -1.29 3.48 -6.32
CA TYR A 58 -0.78 2.61 -5.26
C TYR A 58 -0.37 1.28 -5.89
N ASP A 59 0.94 0.99 -5.96
CA ASP A 59 1.49 -0.14 -6.71
C ASP A 59 0.90 -0.25 -8.13
N ASP A 60 0.91 0.84 -8.89
CA ASP A 60 0.36 0.95 -10.23
C ASP A 60 -1.18 0.78 -10.32
N GLN A 61 -1.89 0.75 -9.18
CA GLN A 61 -3.35 0.76 -9.13
C GLN A 61 -3.89 2.15 -8.85
N PRO A 62 -4.87 2.62 -9.63
CA PRO A 62 -5.50 3.90 -9.34
C PRO A 62 -6.36 3.80 -8.08
N ASP A 63 -6.21 4.79 -7.23
CA ASP A 63 -7.06 4.98 -6.05
C ASP A 63 -7.30 6.48 -5.83
N PHE A 64 -8.17 6.80 -4.87
CA PHE A 64 -8.59 8.17 -4.61
C PHE A 64 -8.61 8.46 -3.12
N SER A 65 -8.16 9.66 -2.76
CA SER A 65 -8.41 10.22 -1.44
C SER A 65 -9.18 11.53 -1.57
N GLU A 66 -10.24 11.66 -0.81
CA GLU A 66 -11.09 12.84 -0.75
C GLU A 66 -11.62 13.02 0.68
N LYS A 67 -12.45 14.03 0.90
CA LYS A 67 -13.12 14.18 2.20
C LYS A 67 -13.84 12.91 2.62
N TYR A 68 -13.69 12.53 3.89
CA TYR A 68 -14.20 11.30 4.49
C TYR A 68 -13.52 10.00 3.99
N THR A 69 -12.36 10.06 3.39
CA THR A 69 -11.58 8.86 3.11
C THR A 69 -10.46 8.67 4.12
N VAL A 70 -10.17 7.40 4.40
CA VAL A 70 -8.96 6.99 5.12
C VAL A 70 -8.26 5.91 4.32
N GLY A 71 -6.97 6.14 4.06
CA GLY A 71 -6.07 5.18 3.42
C GLY A 71 -5.06 4.61 4.40
N VAL A 72 -4.66 3.36 4.20
CA VAL A 72 -3.54 2.74 4.92
C VAL A 72 -2.53 2.23 3.90
N ILE A 73 -1.38 2.86 3.86
CA ILE A 73 -0.24 2.49 3.01
C ILE A 73 0.67 1.58 3.84
N PHE A 74 0.97 0.41 3.30
CA PHE A 74 1.84 -0.56 3.95
C PHE A 74 3.31 -0.32 3.55
N PRO A 75 4.29 -0.75 4.39
CA PRO A 75 5.70 -0.64 4.05
C PRO A 75 6.05 -1.31 2.72
N ASN A 76 6.98 -0.69 1.99
CA ASN A 76 7.50 -1.14 0.71
C ASN A 76 6.48 -1.14 -0.45
N HIS A 77 5.38 -0.40 -0.30
CA HIS A 77 4.45 -0.12 -1.39
C HIS A 77 4.73 1.26 -2.00
N SER A 78 4.55 1.35 -3.30
CA SER A 78 4.76 2.59 -4.06
C SER A 78 3.49 3.44 -4.05
N VAL A 79 3.65 4.71 -3.78
CA VAL A 79 2.56 5.71 -3.86
C VAL A 79 3.00 6.90 -4.67
N SER A 80 2.18 7.33 -5.60
CA SER A 80 2.40 8.54 -6.37
C SER A 80 1.09 9.28 -6.64
N MET A 81 1.19 10.58 -6.82
CA MET A 81 0.07 11.46 -7.15
C MET A 81 -0.03 11.65 -8.66
N VAL A 82 -1.22 11.39 -9.22
CA VAL A 82 -1.52 11.67 -10.62
C VAL A 82 -2.00 13.11 -10.79
N ASN A 83 -3.00 13.51 -10.02
CA ASN A 83 -3.52 14.87 -9.98
C ASN A 83 -4.19 15.15 -8.64
N LYS A 84 -4.51 16.42 -8.37
CA LYS A 84 -5.25 16.85 -7.19
C LYS A 84 -5.97 18.18 -7.44
N THR A 85 -6.96 18.47 -6.60
CA THR A 85 -7.56 19.81 -6.52
C THR A 85 -6.68 20.76 -5.67
N ASP A 86 -6.78 22.05 -5.89
CA ASP A 86 -5.96 23.05 -5.18
C ASP A 86 -6.26 23.08 -3.67
N ASP A 87 -7.47 22.75 -3.28
CA ASP A 87 -7.93 22.73 -1.88
C ASP A 87 -7.69 21.38 -1.19
N TYR A 88 -6.97 20.44 -1.82
CA TYR A 88 -6.69 19.14 -1.20
C TYR A 88 -5.95 19.30 0.13
N LEU A 89 -6.48 18.64 1.14
CA LEU A 89 -5.97 18.67 2.51
C LEU A 89 -6.14 17.31 3.16
N ALA A 90 -5.09 16.81 3.80
CA ALA A 90 -5.05 15.56 4.52
C ALA A 90 -4.17 15.62 5.76
N THR A 91 -4.41 14.71 6.71
CA THR A 91 -3.46 14.38 7.79
C THR A 91 -2.81 13.02 7.49
N LEU A 92 -1.50 12.92 7.69
CA LEU A 92 -0.76 11.66 7.61
C LEU A 92 -0.26 11.27 9.00
N ILE A 93 -0.45 10.00 9.35
CA ILE A 93 0.17 9.39 10.54
C ILE A 93 1.19 8.38 10.03
N VAL A 94 2.47 8.66 10.28
CA VAL A 94 3.57 7.78 9.89
C VAL A 94 3.99 6.99 11.13
N VAL A 95 4.07 5.67 10.98
CA VAL A 95 4.30 4.73 12.09
C VAL A 95 5.48 3.82 11.77
N ASP A 96 6.55 3.95 12.54
CA ASP A 96 7.68 3.00 12.50
C ASP A 96 7.24 1.62 12.98
N ALA A 97 7.68 0.57 12.27
CA ALA A 97 7.31 -0.80 12.60
C ALA A 97 7.71 -1.22 14.03
N SER A 98 8.74 -0.60 14.61
CA SER A 98 9.21 -0.89 15.99
C SER A 98 8.22 -0.51 17.09
N VAL A 99 7.22 0.34 16.77
CA VAL A 99 6.18 0.73 17.73
C VAL A 99 5.05 -0.29 17.81
N LEU A 100 4.93 -1.16 16.81
CA LEU A 100 3.82 -2.09 16.68
C LEU A 100 4.07 -3.34 17.51
N ASP A 101 3.22 -3.56 18.52
CA ASP A 101 3.17 -4.81 19.27
C ASP A 101 2.42 -5.93 18.50
N ASP A 102 2.49 -7.17 18.99
CA ASP A 102 1.84 -8.32 18.37
C ASP A 102 0.33 -8.12 18.13
N PRO A 103 -0.47 -7.57 19.08
CA PRO A 103 -1.86 -7.23 18.84
C PRO A 103 -2.10 -6.26 17.67
N MET A 104 -1.29 -5.20 17.56
CA MET A 104 -1.38 -4.24 16.46
C MET A 104 -1.00 -4.88 15.12
N LEU A 105 0.07 -5.68 15.09
CA LEU A 105 0.50 -6.41 13.91
C LEU A 105 -0.59 -7.39 13.43
N GLN A 106 -1.30 -8.06 14.33
CA GLN A 106 -2.43 -8.91 13.97
C GLN A 106 -3.56 -8.11 13.31
N ILE A 107 -3.89 -6.92 13.83
CA ILE A 107 -4.91 -6.04 13.24
C ILE A 107 -4.47 -5.57 11.84
N ILE A 108 -3.23 -5.12 11.72
CA ILE A 108 -2.65 -4.66 10.46
C ILE A 108 -2.62 -5.78 9.42
N ASN A 109 -2.22 -6.98 9.80
CA ASN A 109 -2.24 -8.15 8.92
C ASN A 109 -3.66 -8.49 8.46
N GLN A 110 -4.67 -8.41 9.34
CA GLN A 110 -6.07 -8.59 8.93
C GLN A 110 -6.51 -7.51 7.91
N MET A 111 -6.04 -6.28 8.07
CA MET A 111 -6.31 -5.22 7.09
C MET A 111 -5.57 -5.48 5.78
N ARG A 112 -4.29 -5.83 5.84
CA ARG A 112 -3.45 -6.10 4.68
C ARG A 112 -4.06 -7.17 3.78
N TYR A 113 -4.31 -8.37 4.30
CA TYR A 113 -4.82 -9.51 3.52
C TYR A 113 -6.18 -9.29 2.87
N ARG A 114 -6.99 -8.36 3.37
CA ARG A 114 -8.35 -8.16 2.88
C ARG A 114 -8.53 -6.92 2.00
N TYR A 115 -7.55 -5.98 2.00
CA TYR A 115 -7.78 -4.63 1.50
C TYR A 115 -6.64 -4.07 0.63
N GLU A 116 -5.62 -4.87 0.37
CA GLU A 116 -4.35 -4.41 -0.20
C GLU A 116 -4.43 -3.72 -1.57
N PRO A 117 -5.35 -4.01 -2.50
CA PRO A 117 -5.35 -3.28 -3.77
C PRO A 117 -5.94 -1.87 -3.68
N HIS A 118 -6.73 -1.59 -2.66
CA HIS A 118 -7.38 -0.29 -2.47
C HIS A 118 -7.12 0.20 -1.05
N PRO A 119 -6.03 0.97 -0.84
CA PRO A 119 -5.68 1.48 0.49
C PRO A 119 -6.75 2.40 1.05
N CYS A 120 -7.50 3.13 0.20
CA CYS A 120 -8.49 4.10 0.62
C CYS A 120 -9.89 3.49 0.82
N VAL A 121 -10.55 3.89 1.87
CA VAL A 121 -11.95 3.56 2.16
C VAL A 121 -12.74 4.82 2.50
N LYS A 122 -13.94 4.94 1.92
CA LYS A 122 -14.87 6.03 2.24
C LYS A 122 -15.60 5.71 3.55
N LEU A 123 -15.56 6.64 4.49
CA LEU A 123 -16.25 6.58 5.77
C LEU A 123 -17.58 7.35 5.72
N ASP A 124 -18.51 7.01 6.60
CA ASP A 124 -19.61 7.89 6.88
C ASP A 124 -19.19 9.06 7.80
N ARG A 125 -20.10 10.01 8.03
CA ARG A 125 -19.80 11.21 8.81
C ARG A 125 -19.46 10.90 10.27
N HIS A 126 -20.08 9.89 10.88
CA HIS A 126 -19.81 9.48 12.26
C HIS A 126 -18.47 8.77 12.38
N GLU A 127 -18.19 7.83 11.48
CA GLU A 127 -16.91 7.12 11.42
C GLU A 127 -15.74 8.09 11.26
N TYR A 128 -15.89 9.03 10.32
CA TYR A 128 -14.89 10.06 10.07
C TYR A 128 -14.66 10.95 11.30
N LYS A 129 -15.75 11.38 11.97
CA LYS A 129 -15.66 12.17 13.19
C LYS A 129 -14.89 11.44 14.28
N MET A 130 -15.19 10.15 14.52
CA MET A 130 -14.47 9.34 15.50
C MET A 130 -12.96 9.25 15.19
N ILE A 131 -12.61 9.05 13.90
CA ILE A 131 -11.21 9.00 13.46
C ILE A 131 -10.50 10.33 13.73
N THR A 132 -11.12 11.46 13.34
CA THR A 132 -10.52 12.78 13.53
C THR A 132 -10.37 13.17 14.98
N GLU A 133 -11.33 12.83 15.85
CA GLU A 133 -11.22 13.05 17.30
C GLU A 133 -10.05 12.27 17.94
N VAL A 134 -9.82 11.03 17.50
CA VAL A 134 -8.65 10.26 17.96
C VAL A 134 -7.34 10.93 17.52
N VAL A 135 -7.28 11.41 16.27
CA VAL A 135 -6.08 12.10 15.75
C VAL A 135 -5.85 13.43 16.47
N GLU A 136 -6.90 14.21 16.73
CA GLU A 136 -6.82 15.42 17.53
C GLU A 136 -6.26 15.12 18.94
N GLY A 137 -6.73 14.04 19.56
CA GLY A 137 -6.17 13.54 20.82
C GLY A 137 -4.68 13.23 20.75
N MET A 138 -4.22 12.59 19.68
CA MET A 138 -2.77 12.32 19.48
C MET A 138 -1.97 13.61 19.34
N LEU A 139 -2.48 14.59 18.60
CA LEU A 139 -1.84 15.91 18.45
C LEU A 139 -1.80 16.68 19.77
N GLU A 140 -2.86 16.63 20.56
CA GLU A 140 -2.95 17.34 21.83
C GLU A 140 -1.99 16.75 22.90
N ILE A 141 -1.92 15.41 23.01
CA ILE A 141 -0.95 14.73 23.90
C ILE A 141 0.48 15.22 23.61
N LYS A 142 0.80 15.38 22.32
CA LYS A 142 2.11 15.87 21.92
C LYS A 142 2.33 17.35 22.29
N ARG A 143 1.31 18.19 22.13
CA ARG A 143 1.36 19.63 22.42
C ARG A 143 1.59 19.91 23.90
N ILE A 144 0.97 19.13 24.79
CA ILE A 144 1.08 19.32 26.24
C ILE A 144 2.26 18.57 26.88
N GLU A 145 3.09 17.89 26.06
CA GLU A 145 4.35 17.25 26.47
C GLU A 145 4.24 16.39 27.75
N LEU A 146 3.23 15.55 27.83
CA LEU A 146 3.05 14.63 28.96
C LEU A 146 4.22 13.65 29.10
N SER A 147 4.59 13.32 30.32
CA SER A 147 5.66 12.35 30.62
C SER A 147 5.47 10.98 29.96
N GLU A 148 4.21 10.59 29.72
CA GLU A 148 3.81 9.32 29.09
C GLU A 148 3.30 9.49 27.66
N SER A 149 3.63 10.62 26.99
CA SER A 149 3.11 10.97 25.67
C SER A 149 3.26 9.84 24.64
N ARG A 150 4.42 9.17 24.62
CA ARG A 150 4.67 8.06 23.71
C ARG A 150 3.72 6.89 23.95
N MET A 151 3.54 6.48 25.20
CA MET A 151 2.65 5.39 25.56
C MET A 151 1.18 5.72 25.21
N LEU A 152 0.73 6.92 25.60
CA LEU A 152 -0.64 7.37 25.31
C LEU A 152 -0.91 7.44 23.80
N THR A 153 0.02 8.00 23.03
CA THR A 153 -0.09 8.06 21.56
C THR A 153 -0.14 6.66 20.95
N THR A 154 0.66 5.71 21.45
CA THR A 154 0.65 4.32 21.02
C THR A 154 -0.69 3.65 21.30
N ARG A 155 -1.33 3.91 22.44
CA ARG A 155 -2.66 3.37 22.75
C ARG A 155 -3.77 3.99 21.91
N LEU A 156 -3.68 5.28 21.58
CA LEU A 156 -4.59 5.90 20.63
C LEU A 156 -4.39 5.34 19.20
N LEU A 157 -3.14 5.04 18.80
CA LEU A 157 -2.88 4.36 17.53
C LEU A 157 -3.52 2.96 17.50
N GLU A 158 -3.36 2.16 18.56
CA GLU A 158 -4.02 0.86 18.65
C GLU A 158 -5.54 0.98 18.52
N PHE A 159 -6.15 1.92 19.21
CA PHE A 159 -7.58 2.20 19.12
C PHE A 159 -7.99 2.60 17.69
N LEU A 160 -7.23 3.50 17.05
CA LEU A 160 -7.44 3.91 15.66
C LEU A 160 -7.39 2.72 14.70
N LEU A 161 -6.38 1.86 14.81
CA LEU A 161 -6.24 0.65 13.98
C LEU A 161 -7.44 -0.29 14.15
N ARG A 162 -7.93 -0.46 15.38
CA ARG A 162 -9.13 -1.27 15.65
C ARG A 162 -10.38 -0.67 15.00
N LEU A 163 -10.59 0.63 15.11
CA LEU A 163 -11.70 1.34 14.44
C LEU A 163 -11.62 1.15 12.92
N LEU A 164 -10.46 1.42 12.32
CA LEU A 164 -10.25 1.27 10.88
C LEU A 164 -10.53 -0.16 10.42
N CYS A 165 -10.06 -1.16 11.16
CA CYS A 165 -10.32 -2.55 10.85
C CYS A 165 -11.83 -2.87 10.88
N GLN A 166 -12.57 -2.35 11.86
CA GLN A 166 -14.02 -2.57 11.97
C GLN A 166 -14.79 -1.85 10.86
N TYR A 167 -14.45 -0.60 10.56
CA TYR A 167 -15.11 0.17 9.51
C TYR A 167 -14.87 -0.46 8.13
N ARG A 168 -13.65 -0.90 7.86
CA ARG A 168 -13.33 -1.63 6.63
C ARG A 168 -14.10 -2.95 6.52
N LYS A 169 -14.20 -3.74 7.60
CA LYS A 169 -15.00 -4.98 7.63
C LYS A 169 -16.47 -4.71 7.33
N ARG A 170 -17.03 -3.61 7.85
CA ARG A 170 -18.43 -3.21 7.57
C ARG A 170 -18.61 -2.87 6.10
N LYS A 171 -17.72 -2.05 5.54
CA LYS A 171 -17.77 -1.66 4.13
C LYS A 171 -17.64 -2.83 3.16
N LEU A 172 -16.82 -3.84 3.48
CA LEU A 172 -16.74 -5.05 2.68
C LEU A 172 -18.08 -5.77 2.52
N LYS A 173 -18.95 -5.75 3.52
CA LYS A 173 -20.28 -6.36 3.44
C LYS A 173 -21.20 -5.60 2.47
N GLU A 174 -20.94 -4.30 2.28
CA GLU A 174 -21.70 -3.43 1.38
C GLU A 174 -21.25 -3.59 -0.10
N TYR A 175 -20.08 -4.19 -0.36
CA TYR A 175 -19.56 -4.35 -1.70
C TYR A 175 -20.30 -5.44 -2.47
N SER A 176 -20.39 -5.27 -3.80
CA SER A 176 -20.89 -6.29 -4.70
C SER A 176 -20.11 -7.59 -4.58
N VAL A 177 -20.70 -8.71 -5.04
CA VAL A 177 -20.00 -10.00 -5.07
C VAL A 177 -18.73 -9.89 -5.93
N ASP A 178 -18.82 -9.23 -7.08
CA ASP A 178 -17.71 -9.06 -8.03
C ASP A 178 -16.55 -8.29 -7.40
N LYS A 179 -16.86 -7.19 -6.69
CA LYS A 179 -15.84 -6.43 -5.98
C LYS A 179 -15.16 -7.26 -4.88
N ARG A 180 -15.92 -8.08 -4.14
CA ARG A 180 -15.35 -8.99 -3.13
C ARG A 180 -14.46 -10.06 -3.76
N VAL A 181 -14.86 -10.62 -4.90
CA VAL A 181 -14.03 -11.59 -5.66
C VAL A 181 -12.73 -10.94 -6.09
N SER A 182 -12.77 -9.74 -6.63
CA SER A 182 -11.57 -9.01 -7.04
C SER A 182 -10.65 -8.72 -5.85
N MET A 183 -11.19 -8.26 -4.71
CA MET A 183 -10.40 -8.03 -3.49
C MET A 183 -9.78 -9.32 -2.94
N GLN A 184 -10.52 -10.44 -2.95
CA GLN A 184 -10.00 -11.74 -2.52
C GLN A 184 -8.87 -12.20 -3.46
N PHE A 185 -9.01 -11.98 -4.77
CA PHE A 185 -7.96 -12.28 -5.73
C PHE A 185 -6.64 -11.58 -5.39
N TYR A 186 -6.65 -10.29 -5.09
CA TYR A 186 -5.43 -9.58 -4.76
C TYR A 186 -4.80 -10.07 -3.44
N SER A 187 -5.64 -10.39 -2.45
CA SER A 187 -5.17 -11.01 -1.21
C SER A 187 -4.49 -12.36 -1.47
N ASP A 188 -5.14 -13.22 -2.26
CA ASP A 188 -4.57 -14.51 -2.64
C ASP A 188 -3.32 -14.36 -3.51
N LEU A 189 -3.32 -13.39 -4.42
CA LEU A 189 -2.17 -13.10 -5.27
C LEU A 189 -0.95 -12.74 -4.43
N THR A 190 -1.09 -11.84 -3.47
CA THR A 190 0.00 -11.44 -2.58
C THR A 190 0.60 -12.62 -1.81
N GLN A 191 -0.23 -13.56 -1.39
CA GLN A 191 0.20 -14.73 -0.62
C GLN A 191 0.79 -15.85 -1.48
N HIS A 192 0.31 -16.01 -2.70
CA HIS A 192 0.55 -17.22 -3.48
C HIS A 192 1.30 -17.02 -4.81
N PHE A 193 1.52 -15.78 -5.26
CA PHE A 193 2.12 -15.49 -6.56
C PHE A 193 3.47 -16.15 -6.81
N ARG A 194 4.25 -16.42 -5.75
CA ARG A 194 5.54 -17.11 -5.85
C ARG A 194 5.43 -18.58 -6.22
N LYS A 195 4.26 -19.21 -6.04
CA LYS A 195 4.04 -20.64 -6.32
C LYS A 195 3.01 -20.89 -7.42
N HIS A 196 2.11 -19.93 -7.63
CA HIS A 196 0.96 -20.08 -8.52
C HIS A 196 0.89 -18.92 -9.51
N HIS A 197 1.32 -19.18 -10.74
CA HIS A 197 1.37 -18.21 -11.84
C HIS A 197 0.17 -18.30 -12.79
N ASP A 198 -0.71 -19.28 -12.60
CA ASP A 198 -1.87 -19.53 -13.44
C ASP A 198 -3.15 -18.95 -12.83
N VAL A 199 -4.08 -18.55 -13.70
CA VAL A 199 -5.39 -18.01 -13.27
C VAL A 199 -6.27 -19.08 -12.63
N GLY A 200 -6.08 -20.33 -13.00
CA GLY A 200 -6.92 -21.46 -12.55
C GLY A 200 -6.91 -21.59 -11.04
N PHE A 201 -5.72 -21.53 -10.41
CA PHE A 201 -5.55 -21.56 -8.97
C PHE A 201 -6.40 -20.51 -8.24
N TYR A 202 -6.37 -19.27 -8.71
CA TYR A 202 -7.11 -18.17 -8.07
C TYR A 202 -8.61 -18.26 -8.32
N ALA A 203 -9.00 -18.72 -9.50
CA ALA A 203 -10.40 -18.93 -9.86
C ALA A 203 -11.04 -20.06 -9.01
N GLU A 204 -10.31 -21.15 -8.80
CA GLU A 204 -10.75 -22.27 -7.93
C GLU A 204 -10.98 -21.81 -6.50
N ARG A 205 -10.08 -21.00 -5.94
CA ARG A 205 -10.23 -20.42 -4.60
C ARG A 205 -11.43 -19.47 -4.47
N ALA A 206 -11.81 -18.83 -5.58
CA ALA A 206 -13.02 -18.02 -5.65
C ALA A 206 -14.28 -18.85 -5.96
N CYS A 207 -14.18 -20.17 -6.15
CA CYS A 207 -15.26 -21.05 -6.59
C CYS A 207 -15.86 -20.62 -7.93
N LEU A 208 -15.04 -20.13 -8.86
CA LEU A 208 -15.44 -19.63 -10.19
C LEU A 208 -14.64 -20.33 -11.30
N THR A 209 -15.21 -20.31 -12.52
CA THR A 209 -14.44 -20.73 -13.69
C THR A 209 -13.38 -19.69 -14.03
N PRO A 210 -12.18 -20.07 -14.56
CA PRO A 210 -11.11 -19.12 -14.91
C PRO A 210 -11.57 -17.99 -15.86
N LYS A 211 -12.47 -18.32 -16.80
CA LYS A 211 -13.02 -17.35 -17.74
C LYS A 211 -13.88 -16.29 -17.05
N TYR A 212 -14.82 -16.72 -16.21
CA TYR A 212 -15.70 -15.80 -15.45
C TYR A 212 -14.91 -15.00 -14.43
N PHE A 213 -14.02 -15.65 -13.68
CA PHE A 213 -13.13 -14.99 -12.73
C PHE A 213 -12.30 -13.88 -13.39
N SER A 214 -11.65 -14.14 -14.54
CA SER A 214 -10.89 -13.12 -15.28
C SER A 214 -11.78 -11.98 -15.77
N ALA A 215 -13.03 -12.25 -16.14
CA ALA A 215 -13.97 -11.20 -16.56
C ALA A 215 -14.37 -10.30 -15.39
N VAL A 216 -14.66 -10.88 -14.20
CA VAL A 216 -14.95 -10.14 -12.96
C VAL A 216 -13.77 -9.26 -12.57
N VAL A 217 -12.55 -9.82 -12.51
CA VAL A 217 -11.34 -9.06 -12.20
C VAL A 217 -11.15 -7.92 -13.19
N LYS A 218 -11.35 -8.17 -14.50
CA LYS A 218 -11.21 -7.14 -15.52
C LYS A 218 -12.24 -6.01 -15.37
N GLN A 219 -13.47 -6.34 -15.05
CA GLN A 219 -14.54 -5.36 -14.86
C GLN A 219 -14.22 -4.41 -13.68
N GLU A 220 -13.71 -4.96 -12.57
CA GLU A 220 -13.42 -4.19 -11.36
C GLU A 220 -12.09 -3.42 -11.42
N THR A 221 -11.12 -3.87 -12.24
CA THR A 221 -9.73 -3.38 -12.18
C THR A 221 -9.20 -2.85 -13.51
N GLY A 222 -9.96 -2.98 -14.59
CA GLY A 222 -9.54 -2.61 -15.94
C GLY A 222 -8.70 -3.68 -16.67
N HIS A 223 -8.05 -4.61 -15.94
CA HIS A 223 -7.21 -5.65 -16.50
C HIS A 223 -7.60 -7.04 -15.98
N ASN A 224 -7.35 -8.08 -16.81
CA ASN A 224 -7.65 -9.47 -16.44
C ASN A 224 -6.68 -10.01 -15.35
N ALA A 225 -7.07 -11.12 -14.72
CA ALA A 225 -6.30 -11.72 -13.65
C ALA A 225 -4.85 -12.09 -14.05
N ALA A 226 -4.66 -12.59 -15.29
CA ALA A 226 -3.33 -12.93 -15.80
C ALA A 226 -2.39 -11.71 -15.88
N TYR A 227 -2.92 -10.54 -16.20
CA TYR A 227 -2.16 -9.28 -16.18
C TYR A 227 -1.64 -9.00 -14.78
N TRP A 228 -2.48 -9.09 -13.74
CA TRP A 228 -2.09 -8.78 -12.36
C TRP A 228 -1.09 -9.77 -11.77
N ILE A 229 -1.25 -11.06 -12.08
CA ILE A 229 -0.29 -12.10 -11.70
C ILE A 229 1.09 -11.74 -12.28
N ARG A 230 1.13 -11.39 -13.55
CA ARG A 230 2.36 -10.99 -14.24
C ARG A 230 3.00 -9.74 -13.62
N VAL A 231 2.21 -8.69 -13.40
CA VAL A 231 2.68 -7.43 -12.78
C VAL A 231 3.31 -7.72 -11.42
N LYS A 232 2.67 -8.53 -10.58
CA LYS A 232 3.18 -8.88 -9.24
C LYS A 232 4.49 -9.65 -9.30
N ILE A 233 4.61 -10.64 -10.20
CA ILE A 233 5.84 -11.42 -10.39
C ILE A 233 6.99 -10.52 -10.85
N ILE A 234 6.73 -9.65 -11.83
CA ILE A 234 7.77 -8.76 -12.37
C ILE A 234 8.19 -7.69 -11.35
N ALA A 235 7.26 -7.13 -10.59
CA ALA A 235 7.59 -6.17 -9.53
C ALA A 235 8.53 -6.80 -8.47
N GLU A 236 8.20 -8.01 -8.01
CA GLU A 236 9.02 -8.73 -7.05
C GLU A 236 10.38 -9.12 -7.65
N ALA A 237 10.40 -9.55 -8.92
CA ALA A 237 11.65 -9.88 -9.62
C ALA A 237 12.59 -8.67 -9.71
N LYS A 238 12.06 -7.51 -10.10
CA LYS A 238 12.82 -6.25 -10.14
C LYS A 238 13.38 -5.88 -8.77
N MET A 239 12.55 -5.95 -7.73
CA MET A 239 12.97 -5.67 -6.36
C MET A 239 14.09 -6.60 -5.90
N LEU A 240 13.96 -7.92 -6.13
CA LEU A 240 15.00 -8.88 -5.76
C LEU A 240 16.31 -8.67 -6.55
N LEU A 241 16.21 -8.33 -7.84
CA LEU A 241 17.38 -8.04 -8.67
C LEU A 241 18.11 -6.77 -8.21
N HIS A 242 17.37 -5.75 -7.80
CA HIS A 242 17.90 -4.47 -7.33
C HIS A 242 18.51 -4.55 -5.91
N VAL A 243 17.81 -5.19 -4.96
CA VAL A 243 18.21 -5.16 -3.54
C VAL A 243 19.14 -6.31 -3.18
N ARG A 244 19.02 -7.46 -3.84
CA ARG A 244 19.68 -8.69 -3.46
C ARG A 244 20.79 -9.09 -4.44
N HIS A 245 21.84 -8.25 -4.53
CA HIS A 245 23.02 -8.53 -5.34
C HIS A 245 23.78 -9.79 -4.89
N ASP A 246 23.61 -10.21 -3.63
CA ASP A 246 24.14 -11.42 -3.04
C ASP A 246 23.52 -12.71 -3.60
N LEU A 247 22.31 -12.63 -4.18
CA LEU A 247 21.62 -13.80 -4.70
C LEU A 247 21.93 -14.06 -6.18
N SER A 248 22.17 -15.34 -6.52
CA SER A 248 22.27 -15.76 -7.92
C SER A 248 20.91 -15.70 -8.61
N LEU A 249 20.91 -15.56 -9.95
CA LEU A 249 19.66 -15.59 -10.74
C LEU A 249 18.90 -16.91 -10.57
N LYS A 250 19.60 -18.01 -10.31
CA LYS A 250 18.96 -19.30 -10.01
C LYS A 250 18.15 -19.22 -8.71
N VAL A 251 18.74 -18.67 -7.65
CA VAL A 251 18.03 -18.52 -6.36
C VAL A 251 16.82 -17.60 -6.49
N ILE A 252 16.95 -16.50 -7.23
CA ILE A 252 15.81 -15.60 -7.49
C ILE A 252 14.71 -16.32 -8.28
N ALA A 253 15.07 -17.10 -9.30
CA ALA A 253 14.11 -17.91 -10.06
C ALA A 253 13.37 -18.89 -9.15
N ASP A 254 14.08 -19.61 -8.29
CA ASP A 254 13.50 -20.55 -7.32
C ASP A 254 12.57 -19.84 -6.33
N MET A 255 12.97 -18.67 -5.79
CA MET A 255 12.14 -17.85 -4.90
C MET A 255 10.84 -17.37 -5.56
N LEU A 256 10.86 -17.15 -6.86
CA LEU A 256 9.71 -16.72 -7.65
C LEU A 256 8.92 -17.90 -8.25
N GLY A 257 9.25 -19.15 -7.88
CA GLY A 257 8.53 -20.36 -8.29
C GLY A 257 8.80 -20.83 -9.72
N PHE A 258 9.90 -20.38 -10.33
CA PHE A 258 10.34 -20.91 -11.62
C PHE A 258 11.22 -22.13 -11.40
N GLY A 259 10.88 -23.26 -12.00
CA GLY A 259 11.66 -24.51 -11.87
C GLY A 259 13.06 -24.42 -12.47
N GLU A 260 13.30 -23.48 -13.38
CA GLU A 260 14.58 -23.27 -14.05
C GLU A 260 14.89 -21.79 -14.26
N GLN A 261 16.16 -21.42 -14.05
CA GLN A 261 16.67 -20.06 -14.31
C GLN A 261 16.37 -19.59 -15.75
N ALA A 262 16.52 -20.49 -16.73
CA ALA A 262 16.28 -20.17 -18.14
C ALA A 262 14.81 -19.77 -18.39
N SER A 263 13.88 -20.42 -17.72
CA SER A 263 12.44 -20.11 -17.79
C SER A 263 12.14 -18.74 -17.20
N PHE A 264 12.69 -18.43 -16.03
CA PHE A 264 12.64 -17.10 -15.42
C PHE A 264 13.21 -16.03 -16.34
N SER A 265 14.42 -16.24 -16.87
CA SER A 265 15.10 -15.24 -17.71
C SER A 265 14.30 -14.94 -18.98
N ARG A 266 13.72 -15.96 -19.64
CA ARG A 266 12.85 -15.77 -20.81
C ARG A 266 11.57 -15.02 -20.45
N TYR A 267 10.95 -15.39 -19.32
CA TYR A 267 9.76 -14.72 -18.81
C TYR A 267 10.03 -13.24 -18.53
N PHE A 268 11.07 -12.94 -17.76
CA PHE A 268 11.45 -11.58 -17.39
C PHE A 268 11.77 -10.72 -18.63
N LYS A 269 12.59 -11.24 -19.57
CA LYS A 269 12.95 -10.52 -20.80
C LYS A 269 11.72 -10.24 -21.67
N ARG A 270 10.80 -11.19 -21.79
CA ARG A 270 9.55 -10.99 -22.53
C ARG A 270 8.71 -9.85 -21.95
N GLU A 271 8.65 -9.74 -20.65
CA GLU A 271 7.78 -8.78 -19.96
C GLU A 271 8.42 -7.39 -19.76
N THR A 272 9.75 -7.31 -19.71
CA THR A 272 10.48 -6.06 -19.43
C THR A 272 11.30 -5.54 -20.58
N GLY A 273 11.55 -6.37 -21.60
CA GLY A 273 12.46 -6.07 -22.70
C GLY A 273 13.92 -6.34 -22.41
N LEU A 274 14.33 -6.50 -21.15
CA LEU A 274 15.70 -6.73 -20.69
C LEU A 274 15.83 -8.12 -20.05
N SER A 275 16.99 -8.75 -20.19
CA SER A 275 17.31 -9.93 -19.38
C SER A 275 17.51 -9.55 -17.91
N PRO A 276 17.34 -10.48 -16.95
CA PRO A 276 17.62 -10.20 -15.54
C PRO A 276 19.06 -9.71 -15.27
N THR A 277 20.04 -10.18 -16.06
CA THR A 277 21.43 -9.72 -15.96
C THR A 277 21.57 -8.28 -16.42
N GLU A 278 21.08 -7.97 -17.63
CA GLU A 278 21.06 -6.60 -18.17
C GLU A 278 20.35 -5.63 -17.21
N PHE A 279 19.23 -6.05 -16.62
CA PHE A 279 18.48 -5.22 -15.67
C PHE A 279 19.31 -4.94 -14.40
N ARG A 280 20.02 -5.93 -13.86
CA ARG A 280 20.88 -5.77 -12.67
C ARG A 280 22.10 -4.87 -12.93
N GLU A 281 22.60 -4.82 -14.17
CA GLU A 281 23.75 -4.00 -14.56
C GLU A 281 23.40 -2.54 -14.87
N LEU A 282 22.13 -2.22 -15.08
CA LEU A 282 21.64 -0.85 -15.36
C LEU A 282 21.46 0.00 -14.10
N GLU A 283 21.49 -0.60 -12.93
CA GLU A 283 21.29 0.04 -11.61
C GLU A 283 22.55 -0.05 -10.74
#